data_9491d7eaa9d2684c1a2fa45a61694872
#
_entry.id   9491d7eaa9d2684c1a2fa45a61694872
#
_cell.length_a   1.000
_cell.length_b   1.000
_cell.length_c   1.000
_cell.angle_alpha   90.00
_cell.angle_beta   90.00
_cell.angle_gamma   90.00
#
_symmetry.space_group_name_H-M   'P 1'
#
loop_
_entity.id
_entity.type
_entity.pdbx_description
1 polymer ?
#
loop_
_entity_poly.entity_id
_entity_poly.type
_entity_poly.pdbx_seq_one_letter_code
_entity_poly.pdbx_strand_id
1 'polypeptide(L)'
;MSTPNPDEFHGVILDSINDGVFTVDREWKITSFNRAAERITGVKRQEALGRPCCEVFRASICEASCALRETLATGRPVVNKAVYVLGVKGQRIPISISTAVFKDRGGNVIGGVETFRDLSLVE
;
A
#
# COMPACT_ATOMS: atom_id res chain seq x y z
N MET A 1 -33.01 1.19 -7.20
CA MET A 1 -31.61 0.71 -7.08
C MET A 1 -30.87 1.59 -6.12
N SER A 2 -30.36 1.04 -5.05
CA SER A 2 -29.61 1.84 -4.07
C SER A 2 -28.18 2.09 -4.58
N THR A 3 -27.71 3.31 -4.36
CA THR A 3 -26.32 3.66 -4.66
C THR A 3 -25.46 3.04 -3.57
N PRO A 4 -24.36 2.33 -3.90
CA PRO A 4 -23.48 1.81 -2.86
C PRO A 4 -22.89 2.98 -2.06
N ASN A 5 -22.61 2.75 -0.78
CA ASN A 5 -21.98 3.78 0.02
C ASN A 5 -20.52 3.97 -0.44
N PRO A 6 -19.87 5.09 -0.09
CA PRO A 6 -18.51 5.36 -0.56
C PRO A 6 -17.51 4.26 -0.20
N ASP A 7 -17.65 3.61 0.95
CA ASP A 7 -16.74 2.56 1.37
C ASP A 7 -16.88 1.30 0.52
N GLU A 8 -18.10 0.92 0.20
CA GLU A 8 -18.38 -0.24 -0.66
C GLU A 8 -17.84 -0.01 -2.08
N PHE A 9 -18.07 1.18 -2.61
CA PHE A 9 -17.62 1.56 -3.95
C PHE A 9 -16.09 1.56 -4.00
N HIS A 10 -15.45 2.10 -2.98
CA HIS A 10 -14.00 2.15 -2.86
C HIS A 10 -13.39 0.75 -2.82
N GLY A 11 -13.99 -0.14 -2.02
CA GLY A 11 -13.53 -1.52 -1.93
C GLY A 11 -13.62 -2.27 -3.25
N VAL A 12 -14.70 -2.08 -4.00
CA VAL A 12 -14.85 -2.69 -5.32
C VAL A 12 -13.78 -2.20 -6.29
N ILE A 13 -13.48 -0.90 -6.28
CA ILE A 13 -12.43 -0.33 -7.12
C ILE A 13 -11.07 -0.93 -6.77
N LEU A 14 -10.72 -0.97 -5.48
CA LEU A 14 -9.43 -1.50 -5.04
C LEU A 14 -9.26 -2.98 -5.42
N ASP A 15 -10.31 -3.78 -5.28
CA ASP A 15 -10.24 -5.20 -5.60
C ASP A 15 -10.22 -5.47 -7.11
N SER A 16 -10.57 -4.49 -7.93
CA SER A 16 -10.54 -4.61 -9.40
C SER A 16 -9.18 -4.26 -9.99
N ILE A 17 -8.26 -3.69 -9.20
CA ILE A 17 -6.94 -3.28 -9.65
C ILE A 17 -5.98 -4.46 -9.52
N ASN A 18 -5.16 -4.68 -10.56
CA ASN A 18 -4.16 -5.75 -10.55
C ASN A 18 -2.92 -5.40 -9.73
N ASP A 19 -2.64 -4.12 -9.53
CA ASP A 19 -1.54 -3.68 -8.67
C ASP A 19 -1.95 -3.81 -7.20
N GLY A 20 -0.98 -4.11 -6.34
CA GLY A 20 -1.23 -4.09 -4.90
C GLY A 20 -1.47 -2.66 -4.43
N VAL A 21 -2.43 -2.49 -3.55
CA VAL A 21 -2.73 -1.18 -2.96
C VAL A 21 -2.99 -1.38 -1.47
N PHE A 22 -2.31 -0.60 -0.64
CA PHE A 22 -2.68 -0.52 0.76
C PHE A 22 -2.65 0.94 1.21
N THR A 23 -3.41 1.21 2.25
CA THR A 23 -3.46 2.53 2.87
C THR A 23 -3.05 2.42 4.33
N VAL A 24 -2.50 3.51 4.85
CA VAL A 24 -2.11 3.59 6.26
C VAL A 24 -2.68 4.86 6.87
N ASP A 25 -2.87 4.83 8.19
CA ASP A 25 -3.20 6.03 8.95
C ASP A 25 -1.90 6.77 9.33
N ARG A 26 -2.03 7.83 10.13
CA ARG A 26 -0.88 8.64 10.55
C ARG A 26 0.06 7.90 11.51
N GLU A 27 -0.39 6.78 12.06
CA GLU A 27 0.39 5.93 12.96
C GLU A 27 1.01 4.74 12.25
N TRP A 28 0.99 4.74 10.90
CA TRP A 28 1.59 3.71 10.04
C TRP A 28 0.87 2.36 10.09
N LYS A 29 -0.34 2.34 10.63
CA LYS A 29 -1.14 1.12 10.66
C LYS A 29 -1.92 0.98 9.38
N ILE A 30 -1.96 -0.23 8.85
CA ILE A 30 -2.66 -0.51 7.60
C ILE A 30 -4.16 -0.40 7.82
N THR A 31 -4.82 0.39 6.98
CA THR A 31 -6.26 0.62 7.04
C THR A 31 -7.02 -0.02 5.88
N SER A 32 -6.34 -0.35 4.80
CA SER A 32 -6.91 -1.15 3.71
C SER A 32 -5.81 -1.92 3.01
N PHE A 33 -6.16 -3.03 2.37
CA PHE A 33 -5.21 -3.95 1.76
C PHE A 33 -5.97 -4.73 0.70
N ASN A 34 -5.69 -4.49 -0.58
CA ASN A 34 -6.51 -5.07 -1.64
C ASN A 34 -6.12 -6.51 -1.95
N ARG A 35 -6.88 -7.14 -2.82
CA ARG A 35 -6.68 -8.55 -3.17
C ARG A 35 -5.34 -8.80 -3.84
N ALA A 36 -4.90 -7.88 -4.72
CA ALA A 36 -3.59 -8.01 -5.36
C ALA A 36 -2.46 -7.90 -4.34
N ALA A 37 -2.60 -7.04 -3.33
CA ALA A 37 -1.63 -6.95 -2.23
C ALA A 37 -1.51 -8.28 -1.49
N GLU A 38 -2.64 -8.95 -1.22
CA GLU A 38 -2.62 -10.29 -0.63
C GLU A 38 -1.85 -11.27 -1.50
N ARG A 39 -2.13 -11.26 -2.79
CA ARG A 39 -1.53 -12.20 -3.73
C ARG A 39 -0.04 -11.98 -3.86
N ILE A 40 0.40 -10.72 -3.96
CA ILE A 40 1.81 -10.40 -4.15
C ILE A 40 2.62 -10.67 -2.88
N THR A 41 2.13 -10.26 -1.72
CA THR A 41 2.87 -10.41 -0.46
C THR A 41 2.67 -11.76 0.20
N GLY A 42 1.56 -12.43 -0.07
CA GLY A 42 1.18 -13.66 0.62
C GLY A 42 0.52 -13.43 1.98
N VAL A 43 0.34 -12.18 2.39
CA VAL A 43 -0.31 -11.83 3.66
C VAL A 43 -1.78 -11.60 3.42
N LYS A 44 -2.64 -12.19 4.24
CA LYS A 44 -4.07 -12.00 4.12
C LYS A 44 -4.49 -10.63 4.69
N ARG A 45 -5.48 -10.03 4.06
CA ARG A 45 -6.03 -8.74 4.49
C ARG A 45 -6.37 -8.71 5.97
N GLN A 46 -7.01 -9.77 6.47
CA GLN A 46 -7.40 -9.87 7.87
C GLN A 46 -6.20 -9.80 8.82
N GLU A 47 -5.05 -10.29 8.38
CA GLU A 47 -3.83 -10.26 9.16
C GLU A 47 -3.11 -8.92 9.02
N ALA A 48 -3.29 -8.24 7.89
CA ALA A 48 -2.61 -6.97 7.62
C ALA A 48 -3.26 -5.78 8.31
N LEU A 49 -4.60 -5.75 8.37
CA LEU A 49 -5.34 -4.60 8.91
C LEU A 49 -4.97 -4.32 10.36
N GLY A 50 -4.67 -3.06 10.66
CA GLY A 50 -4.33 -2.62 12.01
C GLY A 50 -2.89 -2.84 12.41
N ARG A 51 -2.09 -3.51 11.55
CA ARG A 51 -0.67 -3.76 11.85
C ARG A 51 0.20 -2.68 11.21
N PRO A 52 1.39 -2.41 11.78
CA PRO A 52 2.33 -1.49 11.15
C PRO A 52 2.72 -1.98 9.76
N CYS A 53 2.76 -1.07 8.78
CA CYS A 53 3.01 -1.47 7.40
C CYS A 53 4.38 -2.13 7.20
N CYS A 54 5.41 -1.71 7.95
CA CYS A 54 6.73 -2.31 7.81
C CYS A 54 6.80 -3.78 8.26
N GLU A 55 5.91 -4.21 9.15
CA GLU A 55 5.83 -5.60 9.56
C GLU A 55 5.15 -6.48 8.52
N VAL A 56 4.27 -5.90 7.73
CA VAL A 56 3.51 -6.62 6.70
C VAL A 56 4.18 -6.51 5.35
N PHE A 57 4.54 -5.29 4.95
CA PHE A 57 5.05 -5.01 3.61
C PHE A 57 6.57 -5.19 3.47
N ARG A 58 7.32 -5.25 4.47
CA ARG A 58 8.72 -5.67 4.58
C ARG A 58 9.60 -5.32 3.37
N ALA A 59 9.49 -4.08 2.90
CA ALA A 59 10.26 -3.64 1.75
C ALA A 59 11.72 -3.38 2.13
N SER A 60 12.62 -3.50 1.16
CA SER A 60 14.07 -3.30 1.36
C SER A 60 14.42 -1.90 1.86
N ILE A 61 13.54 -0.92 1.64
CA ILE A 61 13.79 0.48 2.04
C ILE A 61 13.11 0.86 3.36
N CYS A 62 12.39 -0.05 4.02
CA CYS A 62 11.59 0.29 5.20
C CYS A 62 12.42 0.89 6.34
N GLU A 63 13.66 0.44 6.52
CA GLU A 63 14.50 0.91 7.61
C GLU A 63 15.34 2.12 7.22
N ALA A 64 15.78 2.21 5.97
CA ALA A 64 16.75 3.22 5.54
C ALA A 64 16.11 4.46 4.92
N SER A 65 15.17 4.29 4.03
CA SER A 65 14.51 5.42 3.35
C SER A 65 13.12 5.03 2.88
N CYS A 66 12.21 4.89 3.82
CA CYS A 66 10.83 4.50 3.51
C CYS A 66 10.16 5.58 2.65
N ALA A 67 9.75 5.20 1.43
CA ALA A 67 9.12 6.13 0.49
C ALA A 67 7.82 6.71 1.04
N LEU A 68 7.03 5.90 1.73
CA LEU A 68 5.78 6.36 2.31
C LEU A 68 6.01 7.36 3.45
N ARG A 69 7.03 7.13 4.27
CA ARG A 69 7.41 8.07 5.32
C ARG A 69 7.82 9.41 4.74
N GLU A 70 8.61 9.40 3.68
CA GLU A 70 9.01 10.61 2.97
C GLU A 70 7.80 11.34 2.42
N THR A 71 6.88 10.62 1.78
CA THR A 71 5.66 11.19 1.23
C THR A 71 4.79 11.83 2.31
N LEU A 72 4.64 11.17 3.47
CA LEU A 72 3.86 11.72 4.57
C LEU A 72 4.52 12.95 5.18
N ALA A 73 5.86 13.00 5.22
CA ALA A 73 6.59 14.14 5.76
C ALA A 73 6.57 15.35 4.81
N THR A 74 6.68 15.12 3.51
CA THR A 74 6.83 16.21 2.52
C THR A 74 5.54 16.54 1.77
N GLY A 75 4.58 15.64 1.77
CA GLY A 75 3.37 15.75 0.94
C GLY A 75 3.62 15.44 -0.54
N ARG A 76 4.84 15.09 -0.91
CA ARG A 76 5.20 14.81 -2.30
C ARG A 76 5.09 13.33 -2.61
N PRO A 77 4.47 12.96 -3.74
CA PRO A 77 4.40 11.56 -4.12
C PRO A 77 5.77 11.02 -4.56
N VAL A 78 5.98 9.73 -4.33
CA VAL A 78 7.08 8.99 -4.94
C VAL A 78 6.44 8.17 -6.06
N VAL A 79 7.09 8.10 -7.22
CA VAL A 79 6.51 7.45 -8.40
C VAL A 79 7.50 6.44 -8.95
N ASN A 80 7.02 5.21 -9.15
CA ASN A 80 7.76 4.13 -9.83
C ASN A 80 9.14 3.86 -9.26
N LYS A 81 9.28 3.80 -7.95
CA LYS A 81 10.55 3.45 -7.33
C LYS A 81 10.69 1.92 -7.24
N ALA A 82 11.79 1.39 -7.77
CA ALA A 82 12.05 -0.05 -7.72
C ALA A 82 12.65 -0.45 -6.38
N VAL A 83 12.03 -1.43 -5.72
CA VAL A 83 12.49 -1.97 -4.43
C VAL A 83 12.21 -3.47 -4.41
N TYR A 84 12.68 -4.15 -3.36
CA TYR A 84 12.29 -5.52 -3.09
C TYR A 84 11.38 -5.57 -1.87
N VAL A 85 10.40 -6.48 -1.91
CA VAL A 85 9.61 -6.82 -0.73
C VAL A 85 9.85 -8.29 -0.41
N LEU A 86 9.85 -8.63 0.88
CA LEU A 86 10.00 -10.02 1.31
C LEU A 86 8.61 -10.65 1.40
N GLY A 87 8.41 -11.73 0.63
CA GLY A 87 7.20 -12.53 0.73
C GLY A 87 7.20 -13.37 2.01
N VAL A 88 6.07 -13.99 2.31
CA VAL A 88 5.91 -14.80 3.53
C VAL A 88 6.85 -16.01 3.58
N LYS A 89 7.35 -16.43 2.42
CA LYS A 89 8.30 -17.54 2.33
C LYS A 89 9.76 -17.06 2.29
N GLY A 90 10.00 -15.80 2.58
CA GLY A 90 11.33 -15.20 2.55
C GLY A 90 11.88 -14.88 1.17
N GLN A 91 11.09 -15.08 0.11
CA GLN A 91 11.53 -14.76 -1.25
C GLN A 91 11.58 -13.25 -1.46
N ARG A 92 12.54 -12.80 -2.26
CA ARG A 92 12.63 -11.41 -2.68
C ARG A 92 11.74 -11.19 -3.89
N ILE A 93 10.81 -10.26 -3.79
CA ILE A 93 9.90 -9.94 -4.89
C ILE A 93 10.24 -8.54 -5.37
N PRO A 94 10.72 -8.37 -6.62
CA PRO A 94 10.99 -7.04 -7.14
C PRO A 94 9.67 -6.35 -7.47
N ILE A 95 9.53 -5.12 -6.99
CA ILE A 95 8.31 -4.35 -7.21
C ILE A 95 8.65 -2.91 -7.57
N SER A 96 7.70 -2.25 -8.22
CA SER A 96 7.73 -0.81 -8.44
C SER A 96 6.67 -0.20 -7.52
N ILE A 97 7.06 0.76 -6.68
CA ILE A 97 6.14 1.38 -5.74
C ILE A 97 5.86 2.84 -6.10
N SER A 98 4.66 3.29 -5.76
CA SER A 98 4.28 4.69 -5.84
C SER A 98 3.49 5.04 -4.59
N THR A 99 3.69 6.24 -4.05
CA THR A 99 3.07 6.67 -2.81
C THR A 99 2.40 8.02 -2.98
N ALA A 100 1.37 8.27 -2.18
CA ALA A 100 0.69 9.56 -2.13
C ALA A 100 0.06 9.74 -0.76
N VAL A 101 -0.33 10.97 -0.43
CA VAL A 101 -1.00 11.24 0.85
C VAL A 101 -2.52 11.29 0.65
N PHE A 102 -3.23 10.94 1.72
CA PHE A 102 -4.66 11.21 1.84
C PHE A 102 -4.86 12.49 2.63
N LYS A 103 -5.80 13.32 2.18
CA LYS A 103 -6.17 14.54 2.90
C LYS A 103 -7.67 14.53 3.18
N ASP A 104 -8.05 15.11 4.32
CA ASP A 104 -9.45 15.34 4.61
C ASP A 104 -9.94 16.60 3.87
N ARG A 105 -11.20 16.98 4.09
CA ARG A 105 -11.78 18.14 3.43
C ARG A 105 -11.09 19.45 3.82
N GLY A 106 -10.49 19.50 4.99
CA GLY A 106 -9.75 20.66 5.48
C GLY A 106 -8.32 20.75 4.96
N GLY A 107 -7.88 19.78 4.16
CA GLY A 107 -6.52 19.74 3.64
C GLY A 107 -5.50 19.11 4.57
N ASN A 108 -5.95 18.53 5.69
CA ASN A 108 -5.05 17.87 6.64
C ASN A 108 -4.70 16.47 6.16
N VAL A 109 -3.42 16.10 6.28
CA VAL A 109 -2.97 14.74 5.94
C VAL A 109 -3.49 13.77 7.00
N ILE A 110 -4.28 12.79 6.58
CA ILE A 110 -4.87 11.79 7.46
C ILE A 110 -4.28 10.39 7.28
N GLY A 111 -3.44 10.21 6.28
CA GLY A 111 -2.79 8.93 6.02
C GLY A 111 -2.11 8.94 4.67
N GLY A 112 -1.69 7.76 4.24
CA GLY A 112 -1.02 7.58 2.97
C GLY A 112 -1.51 6.36 2.22
N VAL A 113 -1.23 6.34 0.92
CA VAL A 113 -1.52 5.20 0.06
C VAL A 113 -0.24 4.79 -0.64
N GLU A 114 -0.03 3.48 -0.74
CA GLU A 114 1.06 2.92 -1.52
C GLU A 114 0.49 1.93 -2.52
N THR A 115 0.88 2.09 -3.78
CA THR A 115 0.57 1.12 -4.84
C THR A 115 1.87 0.45 -5.23
N PHE A 116 1.80 -0.82 -5.59
CA PHE A 116 2.99 -1.55 -6.00
C PHE A 116 2.67 -2.58 -7.08
N ARG A 117 3.59 -2.68 -8.04
CA ARG A 117 3.47 -3.61 -9.16
C ARG A 117 4.55 -4.66 -9.06
N ASP A 118 4.18 -5.92 -9.20
CA ASP A 118 5.13 -7.03 -9.20
C ASP A 118 5.87 -7.04 -10.54
N LEU A 119 7.18 -6.82 -10.49
CA LEU A 119 8.03 -6.80 -11.67
C LEU A 119 8.51 -8.19 -12.09
N SER A 120 8.34 -9.19 -11.25
CA SER A 120 8.78 -10.55 -11.56
C SER A 120 7.95 -11.20 -12.67
N LEU A 121 6.78 -10.65 -12.95
CA LEU A 121 5.89 -11.13 -14.01
C LEU A 121 6.12 -10.44 -15.36
N VAL A 122 7.04 -9.50 -15.42
CA VAL A 122 7.36 -8.77 -16.65
C VAL A 122 8.35 -9.60 -17.44
N GLU A 123 8.00 -9.92 -18.68
CA GLU A 123 8.88 -10.61 -19.61
C GLU A 123 9.67 -9.64 -20.47
#